data_74c7be17a5cd114e8356e2dfa2b8f417
#
_entry.id   74c7be17a5cd114e8356e2dfa2b8f417
#
_cell.length_a   1.000
_cell.length_b   1.000
_cell.length_c   1.000
_cell.angle_alpha   90.00
_cell.angle_beta   90.00
_cell.angle_gamma   90.00
#
_symmetry.space_group_name_H-M   'P 1'
#
loop_
_entity.id
_entity.type
_entity.pdbx_description
1 polymer ?
#
loop_
_entity_poly.entity_id
_entity_poly.type
_entity_poly.pdbx_seq_one_letter_code
_entity_poly.pdbx_strand_id
1 'polypeptide(L)'
;MAKQKICGVYKITNDKDGKFYIGSSKDIEQRWYEHKYELKNHKHGNKYLQNAWDKYGEDSFSFEVVEECDPKIQFEREQHYLNILNPFEESGYNLVRKISDGFFSQNYKKSICECCGEDFFTFSHLAKICDDCKSKRASKYRGEYEFRREEKEWFEELVTDAYGSYDDFWDSVI
;
A
#
# COMPACT_ATOMS: atom_id res chain seq x y z
N MET A 1 29.52 -9.85 -3.73
CA MET A 1 28.25 -9.36 -4.32
C MET A 1 27.51 -8.58 -3.23
N ALA A 2 27.06 -7.36 -3.49
CA ALA A 2 26.25 -6.61 -2.53
C ALA A 2 24.91 -7.34 -2.35
N LYS A 3 24.50 -7.60 -1.09
CA LYS A 3 23.21 -8.22 -0.78
C LYS A 3 22.11 -7.25 -1.23
N GLN A 4 21.13 -7.75 -1.97
CA GLN A 4 20.00 -6.94 -2.41
C GLN A 4 19.18 -6.55 -1.18
N LYS A 5 18.94 -5.25 -1.01
CA LYS A 5 18.12 -4.72 0.10
C LYS A 5 16.64 -4.92 -0.21
N ILE A 6 15.92 -5.42 0.76
CA ILE A 6 14.45 -5.59 0.69
C ILE A 6 13.80 -4.35 1.32
N CYS A 7 13.10 -3.57 0.50
CA CYS A 7 12.27 -2.46 0.97
C CYS A 7 10.81 -2.92 1.05
N GLY A 8 10.11 -2.57 2.14
CA GLY A 8 8.72 -2.96 2.29
C GLY A 8 8.19 -2.83 3.71
N VAL A 9 7.07 -3.50 3.94
CA VAL A 9 6.39 -3.61 5.22
C VAL A 9 6.70 -4.97 5.84
N TYR A 10 6.99 -4.98 7.13
CA TYR A 10 7.28 -6.17 7.90
C TYR A 10 6.42 -6.26 9.15
N LYS A 11 6.34 -7.46 9.70
CA LYS A 11 5.61 -7.79 10.91
C LYS A 11 6.52 -8.52 11.90
N ILE A 12 6.39 -8.19 13.17
CA ILE A 12 7.01 -8.88 14.29
C ILE A 12 5.89 -9.46 15.13
N THR A 13 5.76 -10.78 15.18
CA THR A 13 4.70 -11.47 15.90
C THR A 13 5.24 -12.11 17.16
N ASN A 14 4.53 -11.97 18.26
CA ASN A 14 4.73 -12.79 19.46
C ASN A 14 3.86 -14.04 19.37
N ASP A 15 4.50 -15.18 19.20
CA ASP A 15 3.82 -16.48 18.99
C ASP A 15 3.13 -17.00 20.27
N LYS A 16 3.34 -16.36 21.44
CA LYS A 16 2.73 -16.74 22.72
C LYS A 16 1.37 -16.09 22.97
N ASP A 17 1.20 -14.84 22.56
CA ASP A 17 -0.05 -14.08 22.79
C ASP A 17 -0.74 -13.65 21.50
N GLY A 18 -0.11 -13.91 20.33
CA GLY A 18 -0.63 -13.58 19.01
C GLY A 18 -0.57 -12.09 18.67
N LYS A 19 -0.07 -11.26 19.57
CA LYS A 19 0.09 -9.82 19.30
C LYS A 19 1.24 -9.56 18.35
N PHE A 20 1.13 -8.49 17.59
CA PHE A 20 2.14 -8.18 16.59
C PHE A 20 2.41 -6.68 16.45
N TYR A 21 3.54 -6.38 15.84
CA TYR A 21 3.98 -5.04 15.47
C TYR A 21 4.12 -4.97 13.95
N ILE A 22 3.64 -3.88 13.33
CA ILE A 22 3.83 -3.55 11.91
C ILE A 22 4.79 -2.37 11.80
N GLY A 23 5.73 -2.47 10.86
CA GLY A 23 6.65 -1.39 10.51
C GLY A 23 7.08 -1.47 9.06
N SER A 24 7.73 -0.42 8.57
CA SER A 24 8.33 -0.40 7.23
C SER A 24 9.81 -0.01 7.26
N SER A 25 10.54 -0.43 6.26
CA SER A 25 11.95 -0.04 6.09
C SER A 25 12.39 -0.12 4.63
N LYS A 26 13.39 0.70 4.27
CA LYS A 26 14.12 0.60 3.00
C LYS A 26 15.10 -0.58 2.97
N ASP A 27 15.39 -1.16 4.14
CA ASP A 27 16.23 -2.33 4.34
C ASP A 27 15.67 -3.10 5.53
N ILE A 28 14.78 -4.04 5.27
CA ILE A 28 14.04 -4.79 6.30
C ILE A 28 14.99 -5.63 7.14
N GLU A 29 16.00 -6.27 6.55
CA GLU A 29 16.93 -7.11 7.29
C GLU A 29 17.77 -6.31 8.27
N GLN A 30 18.27 -5.14 7.83
CA GLN A 30 18.99 -4.22 8.70
C GLN A 30 18.07 -3.74 9.85
N ARG A 31 16.81 -3.43 9.54
CA ARG A 31 15.84 -2.99 10.55
C ARG A 31 15.51 -4.07 11.57
N TRP A 32 15.39 -5.32 11.16
CA TRP A 32 15.21 -6.45 12.07
C TRP A 32 16.41 -6.64 13.00
N TYR A 33 17.62 -6.50 12.47
CA TYR A 33 18.82 -6.53 13.30
C TYR A 33 18.80 -5.41 14.36
N GLU A 34 18.41 -4.19 13.99
CA GLU A 34 18.28 -3.06 14.90
C GLU A 34 17.24 -3.34 16.00
N HIS A 35 16.04 -3.83 15.61
CA HIS A 35 15.02 -4.23 16.57
C HIS A 35 15.55 -5.24 17.60
N LYS A 36 16.15 -6.33 17.11
CA LYS A 36 16.70 -7.36 17.99
C LYS A 36 17.81 -6.82 18.90
N TYR A 37 18.66 -5.99 18.37
CA TYR A 37 19.73 -5.37 19.16
C TYR A 37 19.17 -4.45 20.25
N GLU A 38 18.22 -3.59 19.92
CA GLU A 38 17.57 -2.69 20.87
C GLU A 38 16.80 -3.45 21.95
N LEU A 39 16.03 -4.49 21.56
CA LEU A 39 15.26 -5.34 22.46
C LEU A 39 16.16 -6.10 23.45
N LYS A 40 17.25 -6.70 22.97
CA LYS A 40 18.24 -7.41 23.80
C LYS A 40 18.92 -6.49 24.81
N ASN A 41 19.10 -5.23 24.46
CA ASN A 41 19.77 -4.25 25.32
C ASN A 41 18.79 -3.42 26.17
N HIS A 42 17.49 -3.74 26.19
CA HIS A 42 16.43 -3.02 26.91
C HIS A 42 16.33 -1.54 26.52
N LYS A 43 16.64 -1.21 25.24
CA LYS A 43 16.68 0.15 24.71
C LYS A 43 15.64 0.43 23.64
N HIS A 44 14.75 -0.52 23.38
CA HIS A 44 13.75 -0.38 22.33
C HIS A 44 12.76 0.75 22.61
N GLY A 45 12.53 1.62 21.61
CA GLY A 45 11.66 2.79 21.76
C GLY A 45 10.20 2.45 22.04
N ASN A 46 9.72 1.32 21.51
CA ASN A 46 8.37 0.82 21.81
C ASN A 46 8.38 -0.02 23.08
N LYS A 47 7.84 0.55 24.17
CA LYS A 47 7.83 -0.08 25.50
C LYS A 47 6.92 -1.31 25.58
N TYR A 48 5.85 -1.38 24.80
CA TYR A 48 4.97 -2.55 24.79
C TYR A 48 5.65 -3.76 24.18
N LEU A 49 6.35 -3.56 23.05
CA LEU A 49 7.14 -4.61 22.41
C LEU A 49 8.33 -5.01 23.31
N GLN A 50 9.00 -4.04 23.97
CA GLN A 50 10.07 -4.33 24.93
C GLN A 50 9.58 -5.20 26.09
N ASN A 51 8.48 -4.80 26.75
CA ASN A 51 7.92 -5.55 27.86
C ASN A 51 7.51 -6.99 27.46
N ALA A 52 6.97 -7.15 26.26
CA ALA A 52 6.64 -8.47 25.74
C ALA A 52 7.88 -9.32 25.48
N TRP A 53 8.92 -8.72 24.90
CA TRP A 53 10.22 -9.37 24.69
C TRP A 53 10.86 -9.83 25.99
N ASP A 54 10.87 -8.97 27.01
CA ASP A 54 11.42 -9.26 28.33
C ASP A 54 10.63 -10.38 29.04
N LYS A 55 9.32 -10.44 28.80
CA LYS A 55 8.44 -11.44 29.43
C LYS A 55 8.52 -12.82 28.75
N TYR A 56 8.53 -12.84 27.43
CA TYR A 56 8.35 -14.09 26.65
C TYR A 56 9.66 -14.63 26.07
N GLY A 57 10.70 -13.81 26.00
CA GLY A 57 12.00 -14.15 25.43
C GLY A 57 12.05 -14.09 23.90
N GLU A 58 13.27 -14.00 23.35
CA GLU A 58 13.54 -13.85 21.91
C GLU A 58 12.91 -14.96 21.05
N ASP A 59 12.97 -16.20 21.53
CA ASP A 59 12.50 -17.38 20.79
C ASP A 59 10.96 -17.41 20.59
N SER A 60 10.26 -16.48 21.23
CA SER A 60 8.81 -16.33 21.09
C SER A 60 8.41 -15.32 20.01
N PHE A 61 9.37 -14.73 19.29
CA PHE A 61 9.11 -13.71 18.29
C PHE A 61 9.52 -14.18 16.90
N SER A 62 8.58 -14.11 15.96
CA SER A 62 8.80 -14.32 14.54
C SER A 62 8.84 -12.99 13.77
N PHE A 63 9.66 -12.95 12.72
CA PHE A 63 9.87 -11.78 11.86
C PHE A 63 9.56 -12.16 10.43
N GLU A 64 8.63 -11.47 9.80
CA GLU A 64 8.20 -11.75 8.43
C GLU A 64 8.06 -10.50 7.56
N VAL A 65 8.34 -10.62 6.27
CA VAL A 65 8.01 -9.59 5.27
C VAL A 65 6.54 -9.76 4.91
N VAL A 66 5.77 -8.68 5.07
CA VAL A 66 4.34 -8.66 4.70
C VAL A 66 4.19 -8.27 3.23
N GLU A 67 4.96 -7.27 2.80
CA GLU A 67 4.94 -6.78 1.42
C GLU A 67 6.28 -6.13 1.06
N GLU A 68 6.81 -6.46 -0.12
CA GLU A 68 7.90 -5.71 -0.73
C GLU A 68 7.32 -4.57 -1.57
N CYS A 69 7.87 -3.35 -1.43
CA CYS A 69 7.37 -2.19 -2.16
C CYS A 69 8.48 -1.19 -2.49
N ASP A 70 8.16 -0.25 -3.38
CA ASP A 70 9.06 0.86 -3.69
C ASP A 70 9.27 1.75 -2.44
N PRO A 71 10.51 2.21 -2.16
CA PRO A 71 10.80 3.12 -1.05
C PRO A 71 9.97 4.41 -1.01
N LYS A 72 9.41 4.82 -2.14
CA LYS A 72 8.57 6.03 -2.21
C LYS A 72 7.19 5.85 -1.61
N ILE A 73 6.68 4.61 -1.57
CA ILE A 73 5.34 4.30 -1.08
C ILE A 73 5.35 3.49 0.23
N GLN A 74 6.53 3.20 0.80
CA GLN A 74 6.66 2.33 1.97
C GLN A 74 5.79 2.79 3.16
N PHE A 75 5.70 4.09 3.42
CA PHE A 75 4.90 4.64 4.52
C PHE A 75 3.40 4.56 4.25
N GLU A 76 2.99 4.74 2.99
CA GLU A 76 1.62 4.53 2.57
C GLU A 76 1.20 3.06 2.74
N ARG A 77 2.09 2.13 2.37
CA ARG A 77 1.86 0.70 2.56
C ARG A 77 1.84 0.30 4.04
N GLU A 78 2.74 0.83 4.86
CA GLU A 78 2.70 0.63 6.31
C GLU A 78 1.37 1.13 6.89
N GLN A 79 0.94 2.36 6.54
CA GLN A 79 -0.33 2.90 7.02
C GLN A 79 -1.53 2.05 6.57
N HIS A 80 -1.50 1.52 5.35
CA HIS A 80 -2.51 0.60 4.86
C HIS A 80 -2.63 -0.64 5.77
N TYR A 81 -1.50 -1.28 6.10
CA TYR A 81 -1.49 -2.45 6.99
C TYR A 81 -1.86 -2.11 8.44
N LEU A 82 -1.48 -0.95 8.94
CA LEU A 82 -1.95 -0.48 10.25
C LEU A 82 -3.48 -0.33 10.30
N ASN A 83 -4.09 0.12 9.21
CA ASN A 83 -5.54 0.29 9.14
C ASN A 83 -6.30 -1.04 9.07
N ILE A 84 -5.84 -1.97 8.24
CA ILE A 84 -6.56 -3.24 8.02
C ILE A 84 -6.31 -4.28 9.12
N LEU A 85 -5.08 -4.33 9.67
CA LEU A 85 -4.70 -5.31 10.68
C LEU A 85 -4.92 -4.81 12.12
N ASN A 86 -5.03 -3.49 12.31
CA ASN A 86 -5.30 -2.83 13.58
C ASN A 86 -4.40 -3.32 14.75
N PRO A 87 -3.05 -3.24 14.64
CA PRO A 87 -2.11 -3.80 15.61
C PRO A 87 -1.94 -2.89 16.85
N PHE A 88 -3.05 -2.44 17.42
CA PHE A 88 -3.06 -1.50 18.54
C PHE A 88 -3.70 -2.11 19.79
N GLU A 89 -3.32 -1.60 20.96
CA GLU A 89 -3.93 -1.91 22.25
C GLU A 89 -3.91 -3.42 22.55
N GLU A 90 -5.08 -4.08 22.54
CA GLU A 90 -5.18 -5.50 22.85
C GLU A 90 -4.69 -6.40 21.69
N SER A 91 -4.71 -5.89 20.45
CA SER A 91 -4.39 -6.66 19.25
C SER A 91 -2.91 -6.60 18.85
N GLY A 92 -2.13 -5.64 19.38
CA GLY A 92 -0.74 -5.49 18.95
C GLY A 92 0.09 -4.51 19.77
N TYR A 93 1.28 -4.25 19.26
CA TYR A 93 2.29 -3.44 19.92
C TYR A 93 2.48 -2.05 19.31
N ASN A 94 1.79 -1.70 18.23
CA ASN A 94 1.91 -0.37 17.66
C ASN A 94 1.30 0.69 18.58
N LEU A 95 2.01 1.80 18.76
CA LEU A 95 1.61 2.90 19.64
C LEU A 95 0.94 4.03 18.88
N VAL A 96 1.30 4.21 17.61
CA VAL A 96 0.88 5.34 16.80
C VAL A 96 0.02 4.85 15.66
N ARG A 97 -1.22 5.34 15.60
CA ARG A 97 -2.19 4.99 14.55
C ARG A 97 -1.90 5.67 13.20
N LYS A 98 -1.06 6.70 13.21
CA LYS A 98 -0.69 7.45 12.02
C LYS A 98 0.82 7.46 11.84
N ILE A 99 1.26 7.09 10.66
CA ILE A 99 2.66 7.22 10.29
C ILE A 99 2.93 8.69 9.97
N SER A 100 3.86 9.28 10.72
CA SER A 100 4.37 10.61 10.43
C SER A 100 5.83 10.51 10.04
N ASP A 101 6.11 10.71 8.79
CA ASP A 101 7.47 11.00 8.29
C ASP A 101 7.82 12.48 8.36
N GLY A 102 7.13 13.24 9.19
CA GLY A 102 7.23 14.70 9.29
C GLY A 102 6.48 15.46 8.19
N PHE A 103 6.11 14.81 7.09
CA PHE A 103 5.40 15.44 5.97
C PHE A 103 3.92 15.06 5.92
N PHE A 104 3.55 13.87 6.43
CA PHE A 104 2.19 13.31 6.29
C PHE A 104 1.25 13.54 7.48
N SER A 105 1.75 13.99 8.64
CA SER A 105 0.98 13.96 9.89
C SER A 105 -0.18 14.95 9.99
N GLN A 106 -0.24 15.98 9.17
CA GLN A 106 -1.24 17.06 9.33
C GLN A 106 -2.50 16.89 8.47
N ASN A 107 -2.49 16.05 7.44
CA ASN A 107 -3.57 15.99 6.44
C ASN A 107 -4.24 14.61 6.26
N TYR A 108 -3.80 13.58 7.00
CA TYR A 108 -4.42 12.25 6.89
C TYR A 108 -5.72 12.20 7.67
N LYS A 109 -6.83 12.07 7.00
CA LYS A 109 -8.16 12.07 7.60
C LYS A 109 -9.01 10.90 7.14
N LYS A 110 -9.92 10.50 8.00
CA LYS A 110 -10.98 9.55 7.69
C LYS A 110 -12.02 10.22 6.80
N SER A 111 -12.44 9.54 5.76
CA SER A 111 -13.49 9.95 4.84
C SER A 111 -14.39 8.76 4.52
N ILE A 112 -15.60 9.02 4.08
CA ILE A 112 -16.54 7.98 3.63
C ILE A 112 -16.50 7.94 2.12
N CYS A 113 -16.34 6.74 1.55
CA CYS A 113 -16.30 6.55 0.12
C CYS A 113 -17.70 6.78 -0.50
N GLU A 114 -17.81 7.74 -1.41
CA GLU A 114 -19.07 8.02 -2.11
C GLU A 114 -19.56 6.86 -3.02
N CYS A 115 -18.68 5.88 -3.28
CA CYS A 115 -18.98 4.75 -4.16
C CYS A 115 -19.45 3.49 -3.41
N CYS A 116 -18.77 3.09 -2.32
CA CYS A 116 -19.11 1.88 -1.56
C CYS A 116 -19.67 2.17 -0.15
N GLY A 117 -19.61 3.40 0.31
CA GLY A 117 -20.06 3.77 1.66
C GLY A 117 -19.10 3.44 2.79
N GLU A 118 -17.98 2.76 2.49
CA GLU A 118 -17.00 2.35 3.47
C GLU A 118 -16.08 3.49 3.90
N ASP A 119 -15.62 3.43 5.12
CA ASP A 119 -14.60 4.34 5.65
C ASP A 119 -13.27 4.11 4.96
N PHE A 120 -12.60 5.19 4.56
CA PHE A 120 -11.23 5.13 4.07
C PHE A 120 -10.42 6.32 4.60
N PHE A 121 -9.11 6.17 4.56
CA PHE A 121 -8.19 7.22 5.00
C PHE A 121 -7.49 7.85 3.80
N THR A 122 -7.33 9.18 3.82
CA THR A 122 -6.73 9.92 2.71
C THR A 122 -6.00 11.17 3.19
N PHE A 123 -4.96 11.54 2.46
CA PHE A 123 -4.25 12.82 2.62
C PHE A 123 -4.93 13.96 1.86
N SER A 124 -5.72 13.62 0.86
CA SER A 124 -6.39 14.60 0.02
C SER A 124 -7.77 14.98 0.58
N HIS A 125 -7.98 16.27 0.81
CA HIS A 125 -9.30 16.80 1.16
C HIS A 125 -10.32 16.69 0.01
N LEU A 126 -9.84 16.42 -1.20
CA LEU A 126 -10.66 16.23 -2.39
C LEU A 126 -10.96 14.75 -2.69
N ALA A 127 -10.35 13.82 -1.96
CA ALA A 127 -10.58 12.41 -2.19
C ALA A 127 -11.96 12.01 -1.68
N LYS A 128 -12.81 11.57 -2.60
CA LYS A 128 -14.19 11.16 -2.37
C LYS A 128 -14.41 9.66 -2.53
N ILE A 129 -13.41 8.95 -3.03
CA ILE A 129 -13.50 7.54 -3.41
C ILE A 129 -12.28 6.82 -2.88
N CYS A 130 -12.46 5.67 -2.20
CA CYS A 130 -11.37 4.82 -1.72
C CYS A 130 -10.57 4.21 -2.88
N ASP A 131 -9.36 3.75 -2.59
CA ASP A 131 -8.44 3.25 -3.63
C ASP A 131 -8.96 1.97 -4.30
N ASP A 132 -9.68 1.11 -3.60
CA ASP A 132 -10.35 -0.05 -4.19
C ASP A 132 -11.40 0.34 -5.24
N CYS A 133 -12.21 1.34 -4.93
CA CYS A 133 -13.21 1.84 -5.88
C CYS A 133 -12.57 2.59 -7.05
N LYS A 134 -11.47 3.31 -6.83
CA LYS A 134 -10.68 3.92 -7.91
C LYS A 134 -10.10 2.86 -8.85
N SER A 135 -9.51 1.80 -8.28
CA SER A 135 -8.94 0.69 -9.05
C SER A 135 -10.00 -0.04 -9.89
N LYS A 136 -11.18 -0.32 -9.30
CA LYS A 136 -12.32 -0.92 -10.03
C LYS A 136 -12.81 -0.02 -11.15
N ARG A 137 -12.92 1.30 -10.91
CA ARG A 137 -13.28 2.27 -11.94
C ARG A 137 -12.23 2.35 -13.05
N ALA A 138 -10.95 2.43 -12.69
CA ALA A 138 -9.87 2.47 -13.67
C ALA A 138 -9.84 1.21 -14.55
N SER A 139 -10.08 0.03 -13.97
CA SER A 139 -10.19 -1.23 -14.71
C SER A 139 -11.38 -1.21 -15.68
N LYS A 140 -12.55 -0.71 -15.23
CA LYS A 140 -13.72 -0.56 -16.09
C LYS A 140 -13.47 0.40 -17.26
N TYR A 141 -12.91 1.59 -16.97
CA TYR A 141 -12.60 2.57 -18.02
C TYR A 141 -11.51 2.09 -18.98
N ARG A 142 -10.54 1.29 -18.50
CA ARG A 142 -9.53 0.67 -19.38
C ARG A 142 -10.18 -0.29 -20.37
N GLY A 143 -11.08 -1.14 -19.91
CA GLY A 143 -11.85 -2.03 -20.81
C GLY A 143 -12.71 -1.26 -21.81
N GLU A 144 -13.39 -0.18 -21.40
CA GLU A 144 -14.16 0.68 -22.29
C GLU A 144 -13.27 1.43 -23.31
N TYR A 145 -12.05 1.82 -22.88
CA TYR A 145 -11.08 2.48 -23.77
C TYR A 145 -10.51 1.50 -24.80
N GLU A 146 -10.14 0.29 -24.36
CA GLU A 146 -9.65 -0.77 -25.27
C GLU A 146 -10.72 -1.15 -26.29
N PHE A 147 -11.98 -1.32 -25.87
CA PHE A 147 -13.10 -1.60 -26.74
C PHE A 147 -13.31 -0.48 -27.78
N ARG A 148 -13.30 0.79 -27.39
CA ARG A 148 -13.43 1.92 -28.33
C ARG A 148 -12.25 2.04 -29.29
N ARG A 149 -11.06 1.64 -28.85
CA ARG A 149 -9.88 1.65 -29.70
C ARG A 149 -10.00 0.57 -30.78
N GLU A 150 -10.43 -0.62 -30.41
CA GLU A 150 -10.67 -1.73 -31.36
C GLU A 150 -11.77 -1.39 -32.36
N GLU A 151 -12.86 -0.75 -31.92
CA GLU A 151 -13.92 -0.26 -32.82
C GLU A 151 -13.40 0.78 -33.81
N LYS A 152 -12.53 1.70 -33.34
CA LYS A 152 -11.94 2.72 -34.18
C LYS A 152 -10.97 2.11 -35.22
N GLU A 153 -10.09 1.22 -34.77
CA GLU A 153 -9.16 0.50 -35.65
C GLU A 153 -9.92 -0.30 -36.72
N TRP A 154 -10.96 -1.02 -36.33
CA TRP A 154 -11.84 -1.75 -37.24
C TRP A 154 -12.53 -0.82 -38.28
N PHE A 155 -13.01 0.34 -37.81
CA PHE A 155 -13.66 1.32 -38.71
C PHE A 155 -12.64 1.96 -39.66
N GLU A 156 -11.44 2.28 -39.22
CA GLU A 156 -10.35 2.79 -40.08
C GLU A 156 -9.94 1.78 -41.12
N GLU A 157 -9.84 0.49 -40.79
CA GLU A 157 -9.54 -0.59 -41.69
C GLU A 157 -10.64 -0.73 -42.77
N LEU A 158 -11.91 -0.72 -42.36
CA LEU A 158 -13.06 -0.83 -43.27
C LEU A 158 -13.15 0.35 -44.24
N VAL A 159 -12.85 1.57 -43.77
CA VAL A 159 -12.83 2.78 -44.60
C VAL A 159 -11.66 2.74 -45.59
N THR A 160 -10.49 2.30 -45.15
CA THR A 160 -9.30 2.19 -45.99
C THR A 160 -9.52 1.17 -47.13
N ASP A 161 -10.14 0.04 -46.85
CA ASP A 161 -10.49 -0.97 -47.84
C ASP A 161 -11.49 -0.45 -48.87
N ALA A 162 -12.44 0.39 -48.47
CA ALA A 162 -13.50 0.92 -49.33
C ALA A 162 -13.08 2.15 -50.15
N TYR A 163 -12.25 3.01 -49.60
CA TYR A 163 -11.94 4.34 -50.13
C TYR A 163 -10.44 4.61 -50.37
N GLY A 164 -9.56 3.66 -50.04
CA GLY A 164 -8.12 3.77 -50.22
C GLY A 164 -7.37 4.47 -49.08
N SER A 165 -7.97 5.45 -48.40
CA SER A 165 -7.44 6.03 -47.16
C SER A 165 -8.56 6.63 -46.33
N TYR A 166 -8.28 6.83 -45.03
CA TYR A 166 -9.20 7.48 -44.07
C TYR A 166 -9.46 8.95 -44.45
N ASP A 167 -8.45 9.64 -44.96
CA ASP A 167 -8.54 11.03 -45.40
C ASP A 167 -9.41 11.18 -46.66
N ASP A 168 -9.25 10.26 -47.64
CA ASP A 168 -10.07 10.24 -48.86
C ASP A 168 -11.58 10.02 -48.57
N PHE A 169 -11.89 9.25 -47.52
CA PHE A 169 -13.27 9.09 -47.08
C PHE A 169 -13.88 10.42 -46.60
N TRP A 170 -13.19 11.16 -45.76
CA TRP A 170 -13.70 12.43 -45.22
C TRP A 170 -13.80 13.49 -46.31
N ASP A 171 -12.87 13.53 -47.27
CA ASP A 171 -12.93 14.43 -48.40
C ASP A 171 -14.11 14.12 -49.35
N SER A 172 -14.61 12.88 -49.32
CA SER A 172 -15.78 12.46 -50.13
C SER A 172 -17.13 12.78 -49.48
N VAL A 173 -17.17 13.06 -48.18
CA VAL A 173 -18.39 13.27 -47.37
C VAL A 173 -18.70 14.74 -47.15
N ILE A 174 -17.70 15.64 -47.36
CA ILE A 174 -17.87 17.09 -47.28
C ILE A 174 -18.22 17.66 -48.63
#